data_dfb8b0615dd3a904823aeceadd15648b
#
_entry.id   dfb8b0615dd3a904823aeceadd15648b
#
_cell.length_a   1.000
_cell.length_b   1.000
_cell.length_c   1.000
_cell.angle_alpha   90.00
_cell.angle_beta   90.00
_cell.angle_gamma   90.00
#
_symmetry.space_group_name_H-M   'P 1'
#
loop_
_entity.id
_entity.type
_entity.pdbx_description
1 polymer ?
#
loop_
_entity_poly.entity_id
_entity_poly.type
_entity_poly.pdbx_seq_one_letter_code
_entity_poly.pdbx_strand_id
1 'polypeptide(L)'
;MTETPDVAQTRNRVATHLVGREHELELILSAVAAGRDLVLEGPPGTGKTTLLRAIAEEWGIPLFYVEGNADLTPAKLVGHHNPARVLKEDYSEDNFVPGPLLEAMQQGGFLYLEEFNRAPDDTLNTLLAALAERRITVPRAGSVTAVPTFRLIASMNPYDNVGTTRLSTSITDRLCRLAVDYQDEAAEIGIVNLRTDKGGALGELLVKDAVWVNRATRRHPDLRQGSSVRGAIDIVLVANQLAAMRGVAEAADSTTRLDAESAYPKLVLDAMTVALSGRIHLDEASDTTAERVVKEIWEDRFILSPAAAQPG
;
A
#
# COMPACT_ATOMS: atom_id res chain seq x y z
N MET A 1 16.67 21.47 18.90
CA MET A 1 17.52 20.66 18.00
C MET A 1 17.18 19.21 18.33
N THR A 2 16.29 18.60 17.60
CA THR A 2 16.07 17.16 17.72
C THR A 2 17.23 16.51 16.96
N GLU A 3 18.07 15.78 17.69
CA GLU A 3 19.10 14.91 17.10
C GLU A 3 18.46 14.04 16.02
N THR A 4 19.16 13.85 14.91
CA THR A 4 18.73 12.89 13.91
C THR A 4 18.60 11.52 14.61
N PRO A 5 17.43 10.87 14.55
CA PRO A 5 17.23 9.61 15.26
C PRO A 5 18.28 8.59 14.84
N ASP A 6 18.74 7.75 15.78
CA ASP A 6 19.66 6.67 15.46
C ASP A 6 18.98 5.69 14.48
N VAL A 7 19.43 5.75 13.23
CA VAL A 7 18.88 4.97 12.11
C VAL A 7 18.98 3.47 12.38
N ALA A 8 20.09 3.02 12.98
CA ALA A 8 20.31 1.60 13.25
C ALA A 8 19.37 1.09 14.38
N GLN A 9 19.19 1.90 15.42
CA GLN A 9 18.26 1.58 16.50
C GLN A 9 16.81 1.59 16.01
N THR A 10 16.43 2.58 15.20
CA THR A 10 15.11 2.67 14.56
C THR A 10 14.84 1.45 13.70
N ARG A 11 15.79 1.08 12.81
CA ARG A 11 15.66 -0.12 11.98
C ARG A 11 15.32 -1.35 12.83
N ASN A 12 16.05 -1.57 13.91
CA ASN A 12 15.88 -2.76 14.75
C ASN A 12 14.49 -2.76 15.44
N ARG A 13 13.99 -1.62 15.89
CA ARG A 13 12.68 -1.52 16.55
C ARG A 13 11.53 -1.67 15.55
N VAL A 14 11.60 -0.96 14.44
CA VAL A 14 10.54 -1.01 13.41
C VAL A 14 10.47 -2.39 12.75
N ALA A 15 11.62 -3.05 12.51
CA ALA A 15 11.67 -4.39 11.94
C ALA A 15 10.89 -5.43 12.76
N THR A 16 10.77 -5.26 14.08
CA THR A 16 9.99 -6.19 14.93
C THR A 16 8.48 -6.16 14.65
N HIS A 17 7.99 -5.10 14.05
CA HIS A 17 6.57 -4.89 13.72
C HIS A 17 6.25 -5.05 12.23
N LEU A 18 7.27 -5.32 11.42
CA LEU A 18 7.15 -5.50 9.97
C LEU A 18 7.56 -6.90 9.57
N VAL A 19 6.89 -7.45 8.58
CA VAL A 19 7.21 -8.77 8.04
C VAL A 19 7.77 -8.61 6.63
N GLY A 20 9.02 -9.06 6.44
CA GLY A 20 9.66 -9.15 5.12
C GLY A 20 9.87 -7.81 4.42
N ARG A 21 10.26 -6.75 5.18
CA ARG A 21 10.53 -5.39 4.67
C ARG A 21 11.81 -4.77 5.24
N GLU A 22 12.70 -5.59 5.74
CA GLU A 22 13.93 -5.15 6.40
C GLU A 22 14.82 -4.34 5.45
N HIS A 23 14.92 -4.79 4.19
CA HIS A 23 15.73 -4.12 3.17
C HIS A 23 15.15 -2.76 2.77
N GLU A 24 13.86 -2.71 2.45
CA GLU A 24 13.19 -1.45 2.08
C GLU A 24 13.20 -0.48 3.27
N LEU A 25 13.00 -0.97 4.49
CA LEU A 25 13.12 -0.16 5.70
C LEU A 25 14.50 0.50 5.81
N GLU A 26 15.58 -0.26 5.62
CA GLU A 26 16.95 0.24 5.67
C GLU A 26 17.19 1.33 4.61
N LEU A 27 16.74 1.12 3.37
CA LEU A 27 16.90 2.08 2.30
C LEU A 27 16.10 3.36 2.54
N ILE A 28 14.84 3.27 3.01
CA ILE A 28 14.02 4.44 3.33
C ILE A 28 14.65 5.24 4.47
N LEU A 29 15.05 4.59 5.56
CA LEU A 29 15.68 5.25 6.70
C LEU A 29 16.97 5.95 6.28
N SER A 30 17.79 5.32 5.45
CA SER A 30 19.04 5.90 4.94
C SER A 30 18.79 7.13 4.07
N ALA A 31 17.82 7.08 3.16
CA ALA A 31 17.48 8.20 2.31
C ALA A 31 16.90 9.38 3.11
N VAL A 32 15.99 9.11 4.04
CA VAL A 32 15.38 10.14 4.90
C VAL A 32 16.43 10.80 5.80
N ALA A 33 17.31 10.01 6.42
CA ALA A 33 18.41 10.52 7.25
C ALA A 33 19.41 11.35 6.44
N ALA A 34 19.64 11.01 5.16
CA ALA A 34 20.43 11.81 4.23
C ALA A 34 19.70 13.09 3.73
N GLY A 35 18.52 13.38 4.23
CA GLY A 35 17.75 14.56 3.86
C GLY A 35 17.08 14.47 2.50
N ARG A 36 16.82 13.27 1.97
CA ARG A 36 16.25 13.08 0.63
C ARG A 36 14.76 12.82 0.68
N ASP A 37 14.09 13.35 -0.34
CA ASP A 37 12.70 13.05 -0.64
C ASP A 37 12.62 11.77 -1.48
N LEU A 38 11.51 11.02 -1.35
CA LEU A 38 11.40 9.67 -1.90
C LEU A 38 10.15 9.49 -2.75
N VAL A 39 10.25 8.63 -3.76
CA VAL A 39 9.09 8.00 -4.41
C VAL A 39 9.17 6.47 -4.26
N LEU A 40 8.12 5.88 -3.71
CA LEU A 40 7.94 4.44 -3.54
C LEU A 40 7.09 3.91 -4.69
N GLU A 41 7.69 3.16 -5.59
CA GLU A 41 6.99 2.58 -6.73
C GLU A 41 6.67 1.11 -6.49
N GLY A 42 5.45 0.72 -6.79
CA GLY A 42 5.06 -0.68 -6.71
C GLY A 42 3.57 -0.88 -6.66
N PRO A 43 3.12 -2.13 -6.82
CA PRO A 43 1.71 -2.47 -6.86
C PRO A 43 1.00 -2.11 -5.54
N PRO A 44 -0.34 -2.00 -5.56
CA PRO A 44 -1.11 -1.75 -4.35
C PRO A 44 -0.99 -2.91 -3.36
N GLY A 45 -1.11 -2.61 -2.06
CA GLY A 45 -1.09 -3.61 -1.00
C GLY A 45 0.28 -4.22 -0.69
N THR A 46 1.37 -3.60 -1.12
CA THR A 46 2.75 -4.01 -0.78
C THR A 46 3.25 -3.47 0.58
N GLY A 47 2.40 -2.75 1.32
CA GLY A 47 2.72 -2.28 2.67
C GLY A 47 3.46 -0.94 2.74
N LYS A 48 3.54 -0.15 1.66
CA LYS A 48 4.22 1.16 1.62
C LYS A 48 3.75 2.10 2.73
N THR A 49 2.46 2.28 2.87
CA THR A 49 1.85 3.12 3.91
C THR A 49 2.12 2.61 5.33
N THR A 50 2.07 1.28 5.52
CA THR A 50 2.36 0.64 6.82
C THR A 50 3.80 0.90 7.24
N LEU A 51 4.74 0.77 6.31
CA LEU A 51 6.16 0.99 6.54
C LEU A 51 6.44 2.45 6.95
N LEU A 52 5.88 3.42 6.22
CA LEU A 52 6.07 4.84 6.54
C LEU A 52 5.43 5.24 7.87
N ARG A 53 4.25 4.69 8.17
CA ARG A 53 3.59 4.93 9.45
C ARG A 53 4.43 4.41 10.62
N ALA A 54 4.96 3.20 10.50
CA ALA A 54 5.82 2.61 11.54
C ALA A 54 7.09 3.44 11.79
N ILE A 55 7.72 3.99 10.73
CA ILE A 55 8.86 4.90 10.86
C ILE A 55 8.46 6.20 11.56
N ALA A 56 7.36 6.82 11.14
CA ALA A 56 6.90 8.08 11.71
C ALA A 56 6.52 7.94 13.19
N GLU A 57 5.85 6.85 13.57
CA GLU A 57 5.51 6.50 14.94
C GLU A 57 6.77 6.31 15.82
N GLU A 58 7.75 5.55 15.33
CA GLU A 58 9.01 5.31 16.07
C GLU A 58 9.81 6.60 16.28
N TRP A 59 9.79 7.51 15.32
CA TRP A 59 10.48 8.79 15.43
C TRP A 59 9.67 9.87 16.16
N GLY A 60 8.40 9.61 16.45
CA GLY A 60 7.51 10.58 17.07
C GLY A 60 7.30 11.82 16.19
N ILE A 61 7.34 11.67 14.87
CA ILE A 61 7.15 12.75 13.90
C ILE A 61 5.77 12.69 13.25
N PRO A 62 5.19 13.84 12.87
CA PRO A 62 3.90 13.86 12.21
C PRO A 62 3.98 13.21 10.81
N LEU A 63 2.90 12.51 10.44
CA LEU A 63 2.66 11.97 9.11
C LEU A 63 1.41 12.62 8.52
N PHE A 64 1.61 13.52 7.56
CA PHE A 64 0.54 14.20 6.84
C PHE A 64 0.18 13.36 5.61
N TYR A 65 -1.00 12.76 5.64
CA TYR A 65 -1.47 11.89 4.55
C TYR A 65 -2.28 12.69 3.53
N VAL A 66 -1.94 12.53 2.26
CA VAL A 66 -2.66 13.10 1.12
C VAL A 66 -2.82 12.03 0.06
N GLU A 67 -4.03 11.91 -0.50
CA GLU A 67 -4.31 11.01 -1.62
C GLU A 67 -4.35 11.80 -2.93
N GLY A 68 -3.53 11.40 -3.89
CA GLY A 68 -3.51 11.94 -5.24
C GLY A 68 -4.76 11.52 -6.01
N ASN A 69 -5.49 12.49 -6.52
CA ASN A 69 -6.65 12.30 -7.37
C ASN A 69 -6.84 13.54 -8.25
N ALA A 70 -7.73 13.45 -9.25
CA ALA A 70 -7.97 14.53 -10.19
C ALA A 70 -8.49 15.84 -9.55
N ASP A 71 -9.06 15.77 -8.35
CA ASP A 71 -9.61 16.91 -7.62
C ASP A 71 -8.61 17.52 -6.62
N LEU A 72 -7.38 17.00 -6.53
CA LEU A 72 -6.34 17.54 -5.66
C LEU A 72 -5.78 18.83 -6.26
N THR A 73 -6.28 19.97 -5.80
CA THR A 73 -5.82 21.29 -6.27
C THR A 73 -4.64 21.81 -5.43
N PRO A 74 -3.84 22.75 -5.95
CA PRO A 74 -2.82 23.45 -5.16
C PRO A 74 -3.37 24.07 -3.87
N ALA A 75 -4.59 24.60 -3.89
CA ALA A 75 -5.24 25.17 -2.71
C ALA A 75 -5.57 24.12 -1.63
N LYS A 76 -5.94 22.89 -2.01
CA LYS A 76 -6.13 21.78 -1.06
C LYS A 76 -4.82 21.34 -0.44
N LEU A 77 -3.71 21.45 -1.18
CA LEU A 77 -2.40 21.01 -0.72
C LEU A 77 -1.68 22.08 0.12
N VAL A 78 -1.67 23.32 -0.36
CA VAL A 78 -0.98 24.46 0.28
C VAL A 78 -1.84 25.08 1.37
N GLY A 79 -3.14 25.24 1.11
CA GLY A 79 -4.09 25.92 1.98
C GLY A 79 -4.86 27.01 1.24
N HIS A 80 -5.78 27.64 1.96
CA HIS A 80 -6.65 28.67 1.41
C HIS A 80 -7.07 29.66 2.49
N HIS A 81 -7.43 30.88 2.08
CA HIS A 81 -8.06 31.84 2.99
C HIS A 81 -9.50 31.42 3.29
N ASN A 82 -9.89 31.52 4.57
CA ASN A 82 -11.26 31.20 5.00
C ASN A 82 -12.26 32.18 4.37
N PRO A 83 -13.17 31.72 3.48
CA PRO A 83 -14.06 32.59 2.72
C PRO A 83 -15.00 33.42 3.63
N ALA A 84 -15.46 32.86 4.74
CA ALA A 84 -16.35 33.54 5.67
C ALA A 84 -15.66 34.66 6.43
N ARG A 85 -14.35 34.54 6.71
CA ARG A 85 -13.56 35.59 7.37
C ARG A 85 -13.12 36.66 6.38
N VAL A 86 -12.75 36.28 5.16
CA VAL A 86 -12.38 37.25 4.10
C VAL A 86 -13.50 38.22 3.80
N LEU A 87 -14.76 37.79 3.82
CA LEU A 87 -15.91 38.70 3.64
C LEU A 87 -16.07 39.77 4.72
N LYS A 88 -15.49 39.57 5.91
CA LYS A 88 -15.59 40.47 7.07
C LYS A 88 -14.33 41.27 7.32
N GLU A 89 -13.17 40.65 7.11
CA GLU A 89 -11.87 41.13 7.63
C GLU A 89 -10.83 41.33 6.50
N ASP A 90 -11.23 41.10 5.21
CA ASP A 90 -10.33 41.06 4.04
C ASP A 90 -9.29 39.90 4.15
N TYR A 91 -8.42 39.79 3.16
CA TYR A 91 -7.33 38.83 3.12
C TYR A 91 -6.24 39.22 4.13
N SER A 92 -5.99 38.35 5.09
CA SER A 92 -4.92 38.51 6.06
C SER A 92 -4.26 37.16 6.34
N GLU A 93 -3.07 37.17 6.93
CA GLU A 93 -2.36 35.98 7.36
C GLU A 93 -3.19 35.17 8.39
N ASP A 94 -3.89 35.85 9.30
CA ASP A 94 -4.76 35.25 10.32
C ASP A 94 -5.99 34.53 9.74
N ASN A 95 -6.35 34.84 8.48
CA ASN A 95 -7.47 34.22 7.78
C ASN A 95 -7.06 33.05 6.90
N PHE A 96 -5.75 32.78 6.80
CA PHE A 96 -5.24 31.67 6.02
C PHE A 96 -5.30 30.37 6.81
N VAL A 97 -5.87 29.32 6.19
CA VAL A 97 -5.90 27.96 6.73
C VAL A 97 -4.85 27.16 5.99
N PRO A 98 -3.75 26.76 6.66
CA PRO A 98 -2.71 25.98 6.00
C PRO A 98 -3.24 24.60 5.58
N GLY A 99 -2.76 24.12 4.44
CA GLY A 99 -2.99 22.75 3.98
C GLY A 99 -1.86 21.80 4.40
N PRO A 100 -1.99 20.52 4.12
CA PRO A 100 -1.07 19.48 4.62
C PRO A 100 0.39 19.68 4.20
N LEU A 101 0.65 20.28 3.04
CA LEU A 101 2.01 20.60 2.62
C LEU A 101 2.64 21.70 3.51
N LEU A 102 1.93 22.78 3.73
CA LEU A 102 2.43 23.85 4.59
C LEU A 102 2.61 23.40 6.03
N GLU A 103 1.64 22.64 6.55
CA GLU A 103 1.74 22.08 7.90
C GLU A 103 2.96 21.16 8.03
N ALA A 104 3.20 20.27 7.06
CA ALA A 104 4.39 19.41 7.05
C ALA A 104 5.69 20.22 6.95
N MET A 105 5.71 21.27 6.13
CA MET A 105 6.88 22.16 6.01
C MET A 105 7.18 22.92 7.31
N GLN A 106 6.15 23.34 8.05
CA GLN A 106 6.31 24.10 9.29
C GLN A 106 6.64 23.22 10.49
N GLN A 107 5.97 22.06 10.62
CA GLN A 107 6.11 21.18 11.78
C GLN A 107 7.24 20.15 11.61
N GLY A 108 7.63 19.88 10.36
CA GLY A 108 8.52 18.78 10.02
C GLY A 108 7.76 17.45 9.89
N GLY A 109 8.50 16.35 9.72
CA GLY A 109 7.91 15.04 9.50
C GLY A 109 7.66 14.71 8.03
N PHE A 110 6.74 13.79 7.77
CA PHE A 110 6.50 13.30 6.41
C PHE A 110 5.20 13.87 5.83
N LEU A 111 5.31 14.50 4.65
CA LEU A 111 4.17 14.61 3.75
C LEU A 111 4.13 13.34 2.90
N TYR A 112 3.19 12.44 3.17
CA TYR A 112 2.99 11.22 2.39
C TYR A 112 1.87 11.41 1.38
N LEU A 113 2.24 11.43 0.09
CA LEU A 113 1.31 11.58 -1.02
C LEU A 113 1.15 10.23 -1.73
N GLU A 114 0.04 9.54 -1.46
CA GLU A 114 -0.31 8.28 -2.11
C GLU A 114 -0.93 8.53 -3.48
N GLU A 115 -0.77 7.62 -4.41
CA GLU A 115 -1.23 7.74 -5.81
C GLU A 115 -0.74 9.04 -6.50
N PHE A 116 0.55 9.35 -6.29
CA PHE A 116 1.20 10.57 -6.72
C PHE A 116 0.97 10.90 -8.21
N ASN A 117 1.00 9.89 -9.07
CA ASN A 117 0.78 9.99 -10.52
C ASN A 117 -0.68 10.27 -10.92
N ARG A 118 -1.63 10.34 -9.97
CA ARG A 118 -3.02 10.76 -10.23
C ARG A 118 -3.29 12.23 -9.90
N ALA A 119 -2.32 12.90 -9.28
CA ALA A 119 -2.44 14.33 -9.01
C ALA A 119 -2.33 15.15 -10.31
N PRO A 120 -3.10 16.26 -10.44
CA PRO A 120 -3.00 17.15 -11.59
C PRO A 120 -1.64 17.82 -11.71
N ASP A 121 -1.24 18.17 -12.94
CA ASP A 121 0.05 18.80 -13.24
C ASP A 121 0.27 20.10 -12.45
N ASP A 122 -0.76 20.92 -12.25
CA ASP A 122 -0.65 22.16 -11.47
C ASP A 122 -0.28 21.90 -10.02
N THR A 123 -0.82 20.83 -9.45
CA THR A 123 -0.50 20.40 -8.08
C THR A 123 0.90 19.84 -8.01
N LEU A 124 1.31 19.03 -8.99
CA LEU A 124 2.68 18.50 -9.11
C LEU A 124 3.71 19.61 -9.27
N ASN A 125 3.41 20.65 -10.05
CA ASN A 125 4.27 21.83 -10.22
C ASN A 125 4.42 22.63 -8.92
N THR A 126 3.37 22.74 -8.12
CA THR A 126 3.43 23.37 -6.79
C THR A 126 4.35 22.60 -5.84
N LEU A 127 4.25 21.27 -5.84
CA LEU A 127 5.17 20.42 -5.09
C LEU A 127 6.62 20.56 -5.56
N LEU A 128 6.84 20.62 -6.87
CA LEU A 128 8.16 20.79 -7.45
C LEU A 128 8.85 22.07 -6.93
N ALA A 129 8.11 23.19 -6.89
CA ALA A 129 8.62 24.44 -6.34
C ALA A 129 9.01 24.32 -4.86
N ALA A 130 8.14 23.67 -4.06
CA ALA A 130 8.41 23.41 -2.63
C ALA A 130 9.65 22.55 -2.42
N LEU A 131 9.84 21.52 -3.24
CA LEU A 131 11.01 20.64 -3.17
C LEU A 131 12.30 21.33 -3.59
N ALA A 132 12.26 22.13 -4.66
CA ALA A 132 13.43 22.80 -5.20
C ALA A 132 13.96 23.89 -4.28
N GLU A 133 13.08 24.73 -3.75
CA GLU A 133 13.43 25.91 -2.97
C GLU A 133 13.28 25.71 -1.46
N ARG A 134 12.70 24.59 -1.03
CA ARG A 134 12.31 24.36 0.38
C ARG A 134 11.51 25.52 0.97
N ARG A 135 10.78 26.23 0.11
CA ARG A 135 10.01 27.42 0.44
C ARG A 135 8.79 27.55 -0.45
N ILE A 136 7.69 27.98 0.14
CA ILE A 136 6.46 28.37 -0.58
C ILE A 136 6.10 29.79 -0.20
N THR A 137 5.78 30.60 -1.21
CA THR A 137 5.20 31.93 -0.99
C THR A 137 3.70 31.85 -1.21
N VAL A 138 2.95 32.16 -0.16
CA VAL A 138 1.48 32.22 -0.21
C VAL A 138 1.07 33.67 -0.40
N PRO A 139 0.35 34.02 -1.47
CA PRO A 139 -0.12 35.38 -1.68
C PRO A 139 -0.89 35.90 -0.46
N ARG A 140 -0.49 37.07 0.06
CA ARG A 140 -1.09 37.75 1.23
C ARG A 140 -1.00 37.01 2.59
N ALA A 141 -0.33 35.86 2.62
CA ALA A 141 -0.07 35.10 3.84
C ALA A 141 1.44 34.85 4.08
N GLY A 142 2.31 35.52 3.30
CA GLY A 142 3.75 35.46 3.50
C GLY A 142 4.44 34.26 2.89
N SER A 143 5.60 33.90 3.41
CA SER A 143 6.43 32.80 2.91
C SER A 143 6.74 31.81 4.01
N VAL A 144 6.58 30.52 3.71
CA VAL A 144 6.91 29.41 4.61
C VAL A 144 8.16 28.72 4.08
N THR A 145 9.17 28.62 4.92
CA THR A 145 10.40 27.85 4.67
C THR A 145 10.28 26.51 5.40
N ALA A 146 10.57 25.41 4.72
CA ALA A 146 10.51 24.08 5.31
C ALA A 146 11.58 23.91 6.38
N VAL A 147 11.20 23.35 7.52
CA VAL A 147 12.16 22.93 8.54
C VAL A 147 13.02 21.77 8.04
N PRO A 148 14.25 21.58 8.58
CA PRO A 148 15.19 20.56 8.08
C PRO A 148 14.66 19.11 8.15
N THR A 149 13.70 18.84 9.01
CA THR A 149 13.10 17.51 9.22
C THR A 149 11.95 17.21 8.27
N PHE A 150 11.48 18.17 7.49
CA PHE A 150 10.45 17.95 6.47
C PHE A 150 10.94 17.04 5.35
N ARG A 151 10.13 16.03 4.99
CA ARG A 151 10.35 15.17 3.81
C ARG A 151 9.05 14.94 3.06
N LEU A 152 9.14 15.00 1.73
CA LEU A 152 8.11 14.46 0.84
C LEU A 152 8.41 12.99 0.60
N ILE A 153 7.41 12.14 0.83
CA ILE A 153 7.43 10.74 0.42
C ILE A 153 6.19 10.51 -0.44
N ALA A 154 6.40 10.23 -1.70
CA ALA A 154 5.34 9.90 -2.63
C ALA A 154 5.22 8.39 -2.80
N SER A 155 4.05 7.90 -3.18
CA SER A 155 3.91 6.52 -3.68
C SER A 155 3.09 6.49 -4.96
N MET A 156 3.42 5.58 -5.85
CA MET A 156 2.68 5.37 -7.09
C MET A 156 2.71 3.91 -7.51
N ASN A 157 1.69 3.54 -8.30
CA ASN A 157 1.66 2.28 -9.03
C ASN A 157 2.10 2.55 -10.48
N PRO A 158 3.27 2.07 -10.91
CA PRO A 158 3.75 2.32 -12.27
C PRO A 158 2.95 1.58 -13.36
N TYR A 159 2.14 0.59 -12.95
CA TYR A 159 1.33 -0.23 -13.86
C TYR A 159 -0.10 0.31 -14.04
N ASP A 160 -0.49 1.31 -13.27
CA ASP A 160 -1.80 1.93 -13.39
C ASP A 160 -1.76 3.04 -14.44
N ASN A 161 -2.39 2.76 -15.59
CA ASN A 161 -2.43 3.69 -16.72
C ASN A 161 -3.75 4.46 -16.82
N VAL A 162 -4.72 4.18 -15.94
CA VAL A 162 -6.04 4.83 -15.98
C VAL A 162 -6.04 6.06 -15.08
N GLY A 163 -6.26 7.23 -15.68
CA GLY A 163 -6.32 8.49 -14.92
C GLY A 163 -4.98 8.92 -14.30
N THR A 164 -3.85 8.47 -14.87
CA THR A 164 -2.52 8.81 -14.38
C THR A 164 -1.82 9.80 -15.30
N THR A 165 -1.05 10.69 -14.69
CA THR A 165 -0.16 11.63 -15.37
C THR A 165 1.25 11.06 -15.43
N ARG A 166 1.91 11.19 -16.58
CA ARG A 166 3.33 10.84 -16.68
C ARG A 166 4.15 11.89 -15.93
N LEU A 167 4.85 11.48 -14.90
CA LEU A 167 5.69 12.38 -14.12
C LEU A 167 6.76 13.04 -15.00
N SER A 168 6.92 14.34 -14.87
CA SER A 168 7.97 15.07 -15.57
C SER A 168 9.36 14.64 -15.09
N THR A 169 10.36 14.74 -15.96
CA THR A 169 11.77 14.48 -15.61
C THR A 169 12.24 15.39 -14.46
N SER A 170 11.70 16.61 -14.38
CA SER A 170 12.03 17.55 -13.31
C SER A 170 11.60 17.06 -11.92
N ILE A 171 10.50 16.31 -11.82
CA ILE A 171 10.03 15.71 -10.57
C ILE A 171 10.89 14.49 -10.23
N THR A 172 11.08 13.59 -11.19
CA THR A 172 11.81 12.34 -10.98
C THR A 172 13.30 12.58 -10.63
N ASP A 173 13.90 13.64 -11.14
CA ASP A 173 15.29 14.03 -10.84
C ASP A 173 15.49 14.49 -9.38
N ARG A 174 14.44 14.92 -8.70
CA ARG A 174 14.48 15.43 -7.32
C ARG A 174 14.13 14.40 -6.26
N LEU A 175 13.60 13.25 -6.66
CA LEU A 175 13.16 12.19 -5.76
C LEU A 175 14.07 10.97 -5.88
N CYS A 176 14.54 10.47 -4.74
CA CYS A 176 15.11 9.12 -4.71
C CYS A 176 13.99 8.10 -4.97
N ARG A 177 14.26 7.11 -5.83
CA ARG A 177 13.29 6.10 -6.21
C ARG A 177 13.58 4.78 -5.51
N LEU A 178 12.56 4.19 -4.89
CA LEU A 178 12.62 2.84 -4.34
C LEU A 178 11.47 2.01 -4.91
N ALA A 179 11.81 0.89 -5.55
CA ALA A 179 10.82 -0.10 -5.95
C ALA A 179 10.43 -0.99 -4.75
N VAL A 180 9.12 -1.16 -4.53
CA VAL A 180 8.56 -1.97 -3.45
C VAL A 180 7.63 -3.00 -4.07
N ASP A 181 8.14 -4.20 -4.29
CA ASP A 181 7.39 -5.30 -4.90
C ASP A 181 6.66 -6.15 -3.85
N TYR A 182 5.92 -7.15 -4.30
CA TYR A 182 5.30 -8.15 -3.43
C TYR A 182 6.36 -8.88 -2.61
N GLN A 183 5.99 -9.24 -1.39
CA GLN A 183 6.85 -10.03 -0.50
C GLN A 183 6.99 -11.48 -0.99
N ASP A 184 7.97 -12.19 -0.44
CA ASP A 184 8.10 -13.62 -0.67
C ASP A 184 6.97 -14.41 0.01
N GLU A 185 6.89 -15.70 -0.28
CA GLU A 185 5.82 -16.56 0.22
C GLU A 185 5.84 -16.68 1.75
N ALA A 186 7.03 -16.81 2.34
CA ALA A 186 7.17 -16.95 3.78
C ALA A 186 6.70 -15.68 4.53
N ALA A 187 7.05 -14.51 4.00
CA ALA A 187 6.60 -13.24 4.54
C ALA A 187 5.09 -13.05 4.37
N GLU A 188 4.51 -13.40 3.21
CA GLU A 188 3.07 -13.34 3.01
C GLU A 188 2.32 -14.28 3.95
N ILE A 189 2.79 -15.52 4.18
CA ILE A 189 2.25 -16.43 5.19
C ILE A 189 2.32 -15.80 6.58
N GLY A 190 3.44 -15.18 6.94
CA GLY A 190 3.60 -14.46 8.20
C GLY A 190 2.59 -13.34 8.38
N ILE A 191 2.37 -12.54 7.35
CA ILE A 191 1.38 -11.45 7.36
C ILE A 191 -0.04 -11.99 7.53
N VAL A 192 -0.41 -13.02 6.76
CA VAL A 192 -1.75 -13.61 6.84
C VAL A 192 -1.96 -14.22 8.23
N ASN A 193 -1.00 -14.95 8.77
CA ASN A 193 -1.05 -15.49 10.13
C ASN A 193 -1.27 -14.40 11.18
N LEU A 194 -0.56 -13.29 11.06
CA LEU A 194 -0.69 -12.15 11.99
C LEU A 194 -2.08 -11.48 11.91
N ARG A 195 -2.66 -11.45 10.71
CA ARG A 195 -3.94 -10.77 10.44
C ARG A 195 -5.18 -11.64 10.64
N THR A 196 -5.01 -12.96 10.72
CA THR A 196 -6.12 -13.92 10.76
C THR A 196 -6.05 -14.89 11.95
N ASP A 197 -5.23 -14.56 12.95
CA ASP A 197 -5.00 -15.45 14.11
C ASP A 197 -4.66 -16.88 13.66
N LYS A 198 -3.57 -17.00 12.88
CA LYS A 198 -3.03 -18.24 12.31
C LYS A 198 -4.07 -19.08 11.52
N GLY A 199 -4.93 -18.39 10.81
CA GLY A 199 -5.93 -19.01 9.95
C GLY A 199 -7.25 -19.34 10.66
N GLY A 200 -7.42 -18.94 11.92
CA GLY A 200 -8.66 -19.15 12.68
C GLY A 200 -8.99 -20.64 12.88
N ALA A 201 -10.25 -21.00 12.80
CA ALA A 201 -10.73 -22.38 13.01
C ALA A 201 -10.18 -23.39 11.97
N LEU A 202 -9.91 -22.94 10.74
CA LEU A 202 -9.39 -23.78 9.66
C LEU A 202 -7.84 -23.89 9.65
N GLY A 203 -7.17 -23.11 10.49
CA GLY A 203 -5.75 -23.23 10.81
C GLY A 203 -4.76 -22.88 9.70
N GLU A 204 -3.50 -23.20 9.93
CA GLU A 204 -2.37 -22.83 9.07
C GLU A 204 -2.43 -23.43 7.65
N LEU A 205 -3.15 -24.52 7.45
CA LEU A 205 -3.32 -25.13 6.14
C LEU A 205 -4.08 -24.19 5.20
N LEU A 206 -5.16 -23.57 5.70
CA LEU A 206 -5.90 -22.57 4.94
C LEU A 206 -5.04 -21.35 4.61
N VAL A 207 -4.18 -20.91 5.54
CA VAL A 207 -3.25 -19.80 5.27
C VAL A 207 -2.32 -20.12 4.10
N LYS A 208 -1.73 -21.32 4.09
CA LYS A 208 -0.84 -21.76 3.00
C LYS A 208 -1.58 -21.85 1.66
N ASP A 209 -2.81 -22.37 1.67
CA ASP A 209 -3.63 -22.46 0.47
C ASP A 209 -4.02 -21.07 -0.05
N ALA A 210 -4.47 -20.18 0.85
CA ALA A 210 -4.85 -18.81 0.50
C ALA A 210 -3.67 -18.02 -0.07
N VAL A 211 -2.49 -18.14 0.51
CA VAL A 211 -1.27 -17.48 -0.01
C VAL A 211 -0.91 -18.07 -1.36
N TRP A 212 -0.91 -19.39 -1.51
CA TRP A 212 -0.56 -20.02 -2.77
C TRP A 212 -1.49 -19.58 -3.91
N VAL A 213 -2.82 -19.67 -3.73
CA VAL A 213 -3.80 -19.30 -4.78
C VAL A 213 -3.75 -17.80 -5.08
N ASN A 214 -3.56 -16.97 -4.05
CA ASN A 214 -3.39 -15.54 -4.22
C ASN A 214 -2.14 -15.19 -5.05
N ARG A 215 -1.01 -15.86 -4.80
CA ARG A 215 0.23 -15.68 -5.57
C ARG A 215 0.11 -16.20 -7.00
N ALA A 216 -0.67 -17.27 -7.22
CA ALA A 216 -0.96 -17.80 -8.56
C ALA A 216 -1.65 -16.75 -9.46
N THR A 217 -2.50 -15.89 -8.90
CA THR A 217 -3.12 -14.79 -9.66
C THR A 217 -2.09 -13.85 -10.32
N ARG A 218 -0.92 -13.68 -9.72
CA ARG A 218 0.15 -12.78 -10.25
C ARG A 218 0.94 -13.38 -11.40
N ARG A 219 0.76 -14.67 -11.67
CA ARG A 219 1.46 -15.42 -12.72
C ARG A 219 0.52 -15.95 -13.81
N HIS A 220 -0.77 -15.71 -13.63
CA HIS A 220 -1.77 -16.21 -14.58
C HIS A 220 -1.67 -15.44 -15.89
N PRO A 221 -1.60 -16.11 -17.05
CA PRO A 221 -1.38 -15.48 -18.35
C PRO A 221 -2.49 -14.50 -18.75
N ASP A 222 -3.73 -14.76 -18.32
CA ASP A 222 -4.90 -13.94 -18.64
C ASP A 222 -5.05 -12.72 -17.70
N LEU A 223 -4.13 -12.52 -16.75
CA LEU A 223 -4.20 -11.42 -15.81
C LEU A 223 -3.07 -10.41 -16.06
N ARG A 224 -3.47 -9.17 -16.32
CA ARG A 224 -2.56 -8.03 -16.31
C ARG A 224 -2.09 -7.71 -14.88
N GLN A 225 -2.97 -7.90 -13.90
CA GLN A 225 -2.66 -7.64 -12.50
C GLN A 225 -3.35 -8.66 -11.59
N GLY A 226 -2.54 -9.34 -10.78
CA GLY A 226 -3.01 -10.24 -9.73
C GLY A 226 -3.28 -9.53 -8.40
N SER A 227 -3.77 -10.30 -7.44
CA SER A 227 -4.13 -9.78 -6.12
C SER A 227 -2.91 -9.61 -5.21
N SER A 228 -2.98 -8.61 -4.32
CA SER A 228 -2.02 -8.41 -3.22
C SER A 228 -2.30 -9.35 -2.05
N VAL A 229 -1.45 -9.35 -1.02
CA VAL A 229 -1.64 -10.15 0.20
C VAL A 229 -3.00 -9.93 0.88
N ARG A 230 -3.66 -8.80 0.63
CA ARG A 230 -5.05 -8.54 1.10
C ARG A 230 -6.03 -9.60 0.60
N GLY A 231 -5.86 -10.10 -0.63
CA GLY A 231 -6.69 -11.18 -1.16
C GLY A 231 -6.55 -12.47 -0.34
N ALA A 232 -5.33 -12.85 0.03
CA ALA A 232 -5.09 -14.03 0.87
C ALA A 232 -5.72 -13.85 2.28
N ILE A 233 -5.59 -12.67 2.88
CA ILE A 233 -6.23 -12.35 4.17
C ILE A 233 -7.75 -12.53 4.06
N ASP A 234 -8.37 -11.96 3.03
CA ASP A 234 -9.82 -12.03 2.88
C ASP A 234 -10.31 -13.44 2.55
N ILE A 235 -9.54 -14.24 1.78
CA ILE A 235 -9.86 -15.65 1.58
C ILE A 235 -9.96 -16.36 2.92
N VAL A 236 -8.97 -16.18 3.81
CA VAL A 236 -8.96 -16.83 5.13
C VAL A 236 -10.14 -16.37 5.99
N LEU A 237 -10.41 -15.07 6.04
CA LEU A 237 -11.50 -14.52 6.84
C LEU A 237 -12.87 -14.99 6.33
N VAL A 238 -13.10 -14.95 5.02
CA VAL A 238 -14.36 -15.39 4.41
C VAL A 238 -14.53 -16.90 4.54
N ALA A 239 -13.48 -17.68 4.34
CA ALA A 239 -13.54 -19.14 4.49
C ALA A 239 -13.93 -19.55 5.92
N ASN A 240 -13.37 -18.92 6.95
CA ASN A 240 -13.75 -19.20 8.34
C ASN A 240 -15.23 -18.88 8.63
N GLN A 241 -15.76 -17.78 8.09
CA GLN A 241 -17.19 -17.47 8.25
C GLN A 241 -18.09 -18.46 7.51
N LEU A 242 -17.72 -18.86 6.28
CA LEU A 242 -18.44 -19.91 5.55
C LEU A 242 -18.39 -21.25 6.28
N ALA A 243 -17.24 -21.61 6.86
CA ALA A 243 -17.11 -22.84 7.66
C ALA A 243 -18.05 -22.85 8.86
N ALA A 244 -18.11 -21.75 9.61
CA ALA A 244 -19.03 -21.60 10.73
C ALA A 244 -20.50 -21.70 10.30
N MET A 245 -20.89 -21.07 9.17
CA MET A 245 -22.26 -21.14 8.63
C MET A 245 -22.65 -22.53 8.13
N ARG A 246 -21.69 -23.29 7.59
CA ARG A 246 -21.94 -24.63 7.00
C ARG A 246 -21.68 -25.77 7.98
N GLY A 247 -21.26 -25.47 9.22
CA GLY A 247 -20.93 -26.48 10.23
C GLY A 247 -19.70 -27.30 9.91
N VAL A 248 -18.75 -26.74 9.14
CA VAL A 248 -17.44 -27.33 8.86
C VAL A 248 -16.52 -26.98 10.04
N ALA A 249 -16.34 -27.90 10.98
CA ALA A 249 -15.73 -27.61 12.28
C ALA A 249 -14.19 -27.69 12.30
N GLU A 250 -13.54 -28.32 11.32
CA GLU A 250 -12.10 -28.55 11.32
C GLU A 250 -11.48 -28.32 9.94
N ALA A 251 -10.20 -27.89 9.96
CA ALA A 251 -9.38 -27.93 8.78
C ALA A 251 -9.33 -29.37 8.24
N ALA A 252 -9.50 -29.52 6.94
CA ALA A 252 -9.26 -30.79 6.28
C ALA A 252 -7.88 -31.30 6.67
N ASP A 253 -7.77 -32.58 7.02
CA ASP A 253 -6.47 -33.23 7.09
C ASP A 253 -5.80 -33.25 5.70
N SER A 254 -4.54 -33.65 5.64
CA SER A 254 -3.77 -33.65 4.39
C SER A 254 -4.39 -34.54 3.26
N THR A 255 -5.27 -35.47 3.62
CA THR A 255 -5.96 -36.41 2.72
C THR A 255 -7.28 -35.86 2.20
N THR A 256 -8.12 -35.30 3.07
CA THR A 256 -9.43 -34.73 2.69
C THR A 256 -9.31 -33.38 1.97
N ARG A 257 -8.19 -32.67 2.15
CA ARG A 257 -7.89 -31.42 1.46
C ARG A 257 -7.81 -31.55 -0.06
N LEU A 258 -7.35 -32.70 -0.55
CA LEU A 258 -7.12 -32.95 -1.99
C LEU A 258 -8.30 -33.64 -2.66
N ASP A 259 -9.35 -33.96 -1.90
CA ASP A 259 -10.60 -34.45 -2.48
C ASP A 259 -11.49 -33.27 -2.86
N ALA A 260 -11.51 -32.95 -4.16
CA ALA A 260 -12.29 -31.83 -4.71
C ALA A 260 -13.80 -31.92 -4.40
N GLU A 261 -14.31 -33.12 -4.08
CA GLU A 261 -15.70 -33.32 -3.66
C GLU A 261 -15.92 -33.07 -2.18
N SER A 262 -14.86 -32.96 -1.39
CA SER A 262 -14.96 -32.65 0.05
C SER A 262 -15.44 -31.23 0.31
N ALA A 263 -15.87 -30.96 1.52
CA ALA A 263 -16.40 -29.65 1.91
C ALA A 263 -15.36 -28.53 1.88
N TYR A 264 -14.09 -28.85 2.21
CA TYR A 264 -13.02 -27.85 2.31
C TYR A 264 -12.65 -27.20 0.98
N PRO A 265 -12.29 -27.90 -0.11
CA PRO A 265 -11.97 -27.26 -1.39
C PRO A 265 -13.13 -26.42 -1.95
N LYS A 266 -14.38 -26.90 -1.82
CA LYS A 266 -15.57 -26.15 -2.25
C LYS A 266 -15.73 -24.85 -1.45
N LEU A 267 -15.49 -24.91 -0.15
CA LEU A 267 -15.53 -23.74 0.73
C LEU A 267 -14.43 -22.72 0.36
N VAL A 268 -13.21 -23.21 0.05
CA VAL A 268 -12.11 -22.34 -0.38
C VAL A 268 -12.42 -21.72 -1.76
N LEU A 269 -13.04 -22.44 -2.69
CA LEU A 269 -13.45 -21.87 -3.98
C LEU A 269 -14.44 -20.71 -3.80
N ASP A 270 -15.46 -20.89 -2.96
CA ASP A 270 -16.42 -19.82 -2.68
C ASP A 270 -15.75 -18.61 -2.04
N ALA A 271 -14.84 -18.83 -1.09
CA ALA A 271 -14.08 -17.76 -0.46
C ALA A 271 -13.16 -17.03 -1.47
N MET A 272 -12.48 -17.78 -2.35
CA MET A 272 -11.66 -17.22 -3.43
C MET A 272 -12.49 -16.36 -4.38
N THR A 273 -13.67 -16.84 -4.77
CA THR A 273 -14.56 -16.10 -5.69
C THR A 273 -14.94 -14.75 -5.08
N VAL A 274 -15.36 -14.73 -3.82
CA VAL A 274 -15.71 -13.47 -3.12
C VAL A 274 -14.50 -12.55 -2.93
N ALA A 275 -13.34 -13.10 -2.57
CA ALA A 275 -12.17 -12.30 -2.22
C ALA A 275 -11.39 -11.81 -3.44
N LEU A 276 -11.36 -12.55 -4.55
CA LEU A 276 -10.44 -12.28 -5.66
C LEU A 276 -11.11 -11.70 -6.90
N SER A 277 -12.37 -12.02 -7.22
CA SER A 277 -12.98 -11.63 -8.51
C SER A 277 -12.98 -10.12 -8.76
N GLY A 278 -13.09 -9.29 -7.73
CA GLY A 278 -13.01 -7.84 -7.82
C GLY A 278 -11.60 -7.25 -7.66
N ARG A 279 -10.57 -8.09 -7.47
CA ARG A 279 -9.18 -7.64 -7.21
C ARG A 279 -8.19 -8.02 -8.28
N ILE A 280 -8.58 -8.92 -9.17
CA ILE A 280 -7.78 -9.33 -10.32
C ILE A 280 -8.26 -8.56 -11.55
N HIS A 281 -7.31 -8.13 -12.37
CA HIS A 281 -7.61 -7.40 -13.59
C HIS A 281 -7.18 -8.24 -14.78
N LEU A 282 -8.15 -8.55 -15.63
CA LEU A 282 -7.93 -9.32 -16.86
C LEU A 282 -7.06 -8.52 -17.83
N ASP A 283 -6.29 -9.22 -18.62
CA ASP A 283 -5.64 -8.65 -19.80
C ASP A 283 -6.71 -8.28 -20.84
N GLU A 284 -6.53 -7.16 -21.53
CA GLU A 284 -7.48 -6.65 -22.53
C GLU A 284 -7.65 -7.61 -23.73
N ALA A 285 -6.66 -8.45 -23.98
CA ALA A 285 -6.68 -9.46 -25.05
C ALA A 285 -7.33 -10.79 -24.61
N SER A 286 -7.67 -10.92 -23.33
CA SER A 286 -8.22 -12.18 -22.79
C SER A 286 -9.73 -12.25 -22.97
N ASP A 287 -10.21 -13.39 -23.45
CA ASP A 287 -11.65 -13.69 -23.62
C ASP A 287 -12.15 -14.61 -22.47
N THR A 288 -11.85 -14.22 -21.23
CA THR A 288 -12.25 -14.98 -20.02
C THR A 288 -12.91 -14.06 -19.00
N THR A 289 -13.37 -14.62 -17.89
CA THR A 289 -13.91 -13.87 -16.76
C THR A 289 -13.07 -14.07 -15.50
N ALA A 290 -13.16 -13.14 -14.55
CA ALA A 290 -12.44 -13.23 -13.28
C ALA A 290 -12.79 -14.52 -12.53
N GLU A 291 -14.07 -14.90 -12.52
CA GLU A 291 -14.56 -16.12 -11.86
C GLU A 291 -13.98 -17.39 -12.50
N ARG A 292 -13.81 -17.39 -13.82
CA ARG A 292 -13.21 -18.51 -14.54
C ARG A 292 -11.73 -18.65 -14.21
N VAL A 293 -10.99 -17.56 -14.21
CA VAL A 293 -9.57 -17.56 -13.78
C VAL A 293 -9.43 -18.03 -12.34
N VAL A 294 -10.28 -17.55 -11.42
CA VAL A 294 -10.30 -18.02 -10.03
C VAL A 294 -10.54 -19.53 -9.95
N LYS A 295 -11.46 -20.06 -10.76
CA LYS A 295 -11.74 -21.49 -10.82
C LYS A 295 -10.56 -22.29 -11.39
N GLU A 296 -9.91 -21.81 -12.43
CA GLU A 296 -8.72 -22.46 -13.02
C GLU A 296 -7.58 -22.54 -11.99
N ILE A 297 -7.30 -21.46 -11.26
CA ILE A 297 -6.31 -21.46 -10.17
C ILE A 297 -6.69 -22.42 -9.04
N TRP A 298 -7.97 -22.53 -8.71
CA TRP A 298 -8.45 -23.48 -7.73
C TRP A 298 -8.27 -24.93 -8.23
N GLU A 299 -8.60 -25.22 -9.49
CA GLU A 299 -8.40 -26.54 -10.11
C GLU A 299 -6.91 -26.93 -10.10
N ASP A 300 -6.02 -26.01 -10.41
CA ASP A 300 -4.57 -26.22 -10.32
C ASP A 300 -4.13 -26.63 -8.90
N ARG A 301 -4.67 -25.96 -7.87
CA ARG A 301 -4.28 -26.23 -6.50
C ARG A 301 -4.85 -27.51 -5.94
N PHE A 302 -6.12 -27.79 -6.20
CA PHE A 302 -6.89 -28.84 -5.51
C PHE A 302 -7.13 -30.08 -6.36
N ILE A 303 -6.98 -30.00 -7.69
CA ILE A 303 -7.25 -31.13 -8.60
C ILE A 303 -5.97 -31.57 -9.29
N LEU A 304 -5.22 -30.66 -9.92
CA LEU A 304 -4.14 -31.01 -10.83
C LEU A 304 -2.77 -31.14 -10.13
N SER A 305 -2.56 -30.51 -8.99
CA SER A 305 -1.29 -30.51 -8.25
C SER A 305 -1.32 -31.27 -6.89
N PRO A 306 -1.98 -32.42 -6.75
CA PRO A 306 -2.04 -33.13 -5.48
C PRO A 306 -0.69 -33.65 -5.00
N ALA A 307 0.29 -33.85 -5.91
CA ALA A 307 1.56 -34.52 -5.62
C ALA A 307 2.72 -33.59 -5.15
N ALA A 308 2.59 -32.28 -5.32
CA ALA A 308 3.68 -31.32 -4.99
C ALA A 308 3.75 -30.91 -3.51
N ALA A 309 2.90 -31.46 -2.65
CA ALA A 309 2.77 -31.11 -1.25
C ALA A 309 3.39 -32.14 -0.26
N GLN A 310 4.18 -33.08 -0.74
CA GLN A 310 4.97 -33.94 0.17
C GLN A 310 6.34 -33.28 0.39
N PRO A 311 6.67 -32.79 1.59
CA PRO A 311 8.05 -32.50 1.94
C PRO A 311 8.81 -33.82 2.06
N GLY A 312 9.84 -33.97 1.22
CA GLY A 312 10.87 -34.97 1.40
C GLY A 312 11.77 -34.62 2.59
#